data_00b6e1fd14d5cec90a6cfc8abb0e325f
#
_entry.id   00b6e1fd14d5cec90a6cfc8abb0e325f
#
_cell.length_a   1.000
_cell.length_b   1.000
_cell.length_c   1.000
_cell.angle_alpha   90.00
_cell.angle_beta   90.00
_cell.angle_gamma   90.00
#
_symmetry.space_group_name_H-M   'P 1'
#
loop_
_entity.id
_entity.type
_entity.pdbx_description
1 polymer ?
#
loop_
_entity_poly.entity_id
_entity_poly.type
_entity_poly.pdbx_seq_one_letter_code
_entity_poly.pdbx_strand_id
1 'polypeptide(L)'
;MIYSVMSAYMTMVVPHLFSFTMLARPADLFWLLLPYLLAVIFFGMTISCLVRYRENVMLLVVFTSIPFLFLTGASWPQSSIPGGWQGVSWLIPSTFGVRGYLRIASMGATINDVLPEVRALWIQATVYFVTTCFVYRFQIINARKHAISHYQMIQDRIKTAREKKPAGE
;
A
#
# COMPACT_ATOMS: atom_id res chain seq x y z
N MET A 1 -5.41 12.70 1.97
CA MET A 1 -5.29 14.00 2.61
C MET A 1 -4.30 13.98 3.78
N ILE A 2 -4.50 13.18 4.83
CA ILE A 2 -3.58 13.13 6.00
C ILE A 2 -2.13 12.80 5.59
N TYR A 3 -1.91 11.80 4.76
CA TYR A 3 -0.56 11.41 4.30
C TYR A 3 0.13 12.49 3.47
N SER A 4 -0.59 13.27 2.65
CA SER A 4 0.02 14.35 1.88
C SER A 4 0.43 15.52 2.78
N VAL A 5 -0.37 15.83 3.79
CA VAL A 5 -0.04 16.87 4.78
C VAL A 5 1.16 16.44 5.63
N MET A 6 1.17 15.21 6.14
CA MET A 6 2.32 14.65 6.89
C MET A 6 3.59 14.61 6.06
N SER A 7 3.49 14.22 4.80
CA SER A 7 4.63 14.18 3.88
C SER A 7 5.16 15.58 3.58
N ALA A 8 4.29 16.55 3.32
CA ALA A 8 4.68 17.96 3.13
C ALA A 8 5.32 18.55 4.39
N TYR A 9 4.77 18.25 5.57
CA TYR A 9 5.33 18.66 6.85
C TYR A 9 6.75 18.10 7.05
N MET A 10 6.93 16.80 6.89
CA MET A 10 8.24 16.14 7.02
C MET A 10 9.26 16.65 5.99
N THR A 11 8.82 17.03 4.81
CA THR A 11 9.73 17.45 3.73
C THR A 11 10.08 18.94 3.80
N MET A 12 9.17 19.79 4.29
CA MET A 12 9.40 21.23 4.35
C MET A 12 9.78 21.74 5.73
N VAL A 13 9.10 21.28 6.79
CA VAL A 13 9.27 21.84 8.14
C VAL A 13 10.46 21.23 8.87
N VAL A 14 10.60 19.91 8.79
CA VAL A 14 11.68 19.22 9.53
C VAL A 14 13.09 19.67 9.10
N PRO A 15 13.43 19.77 7.80
CA PRO A 15 14.75 20.27 7.40
C PRO A 15 15.03 21.70 7.83
N HIS A 16 13.99 22.54 7.81
CA HIS A 16 14.12 23.94 8.26
C HIS A 16 14.38 24.05 9.76
N LEU A 17 13.71 23.21 10.58
CA LEU A 17 13.87 23.19 12.02
C LEU A 17 15.25 22.64 12.46
N PHE A 18 15.76 21.64 11.76
CA PHE A 18 17.03 21.00 12.09
C PHE A 18 18.24 21.55 11.32
N SER A 19 18.08 22.64 10.57
CA SER A 19 19.13 23.28 9.76
C SER A 19 19.89 22.29 8.87
N PHE A 20 19.22 21.24 8.40
CA PHE A 20 19.81 20.34 7.43
C PHE A 20 19.94 21.10 6.10
N THR A 21 21.17 21.20 5.62
CA THR A 21 21.46 21.70 4.27
C THR A 21 20.87 20.72 3.25
N MET A 22 19.61 20.89 2.92
CA MET A 22 19.04 20.17 1.79
C MET A 22 19.52 20.83 0.50
N LEU A 23 20.32 20.11 -0.27
CA LEU A 23 20.65 20.50 -1.64
C LEU A 23 19.45 20.38 -2.59
N ALA A 24 18.36 19.80 -2.11
CA ALA A 24 17.17 19.49 -2.89
C ALA A 24 16.32 20.71 -3.17
N ARG A 25 15.84 20.85 -4.40
CA ARG A 25 14.75 21.77 -4.72
C ARG A 25 13.42 21.17 -4.21
N PRO A 26 12.60 21.93 -3.46
CA PRO A 26 11.34 21.40 -2.92
C PRO A 26 10.37 20.92 -4.00
N ALA A 27 10.45 21.50 -5.19
CA ALA A 27 9.64 21.07 -6.34
C ALA A 27 9.98 19.66 -6.81
N ASP A 28 11.26 19.28 -6.84
CA ASP A 28 11.69 17.95 -7.28
C ASP A 28 11.26 16.85 -6.30
N LEU A 29 11.29 17.16 -5.01
CA LEU A 29 10.75 16.28 -3.96
C LEU A 29 9.24 16.10 -4.09
N PHE A 30 8.50 17.17 -4.39
CA PHE A 30 7.06 17.07 -4.58
C PHE A 30 6.69 16.15 -5.76
N TRP A 31 7.39 16.28 -6.88
CA TRP A 31 7.18 15.43 -8.06
C TRP A 31 7.53 13.95 -7.83
N LEU A 32 8.50 13.64 -6.95
CA LEU A 32 8.80 12.28 -6.54
C LEU A 32 7.74 11.74 -5.55
N LEU A 33 7.32 12.57 -4.58
CA LEU A 33 6.40 12.15 -3.52
C LEU A 33 5.01 11.82 -4.04
N LEU A 34 4.54 12.51 -5.09
CA LEU A 34 3.21 12.29 -5.64
C LEU A 34 3.00 10.82 -6.13
N PRO A 35 3.80 10.28 -7.06
CA PRO A 35 3.65 8.90 -7.48
C PRO A 35 3.98 7.90 -6.36
N TYR A 36 4.89 8.25 -5.46
CA TYR A 36 5.21 7.43 -4.29
C TYR A 36 4.00 7.25 -3.38
N LEU A 37 3.31 8.33 -3.01
CA LEU A 37 2.11 8.27 -2.18
C LEU A 37 0.99 7.45 -2.83
N LEU A 38 0.77 7.64 -4.14
CA LEU A 38 -0.20 6.85 -4.87
C LEU A 38 0.14 5.35 -4.85
N ALA A 39 1.39 5.01 -5.11
CA ALA A 39 1.86 3.62 -5.09
C ALA A 39 1.69 2.97 -3.71
N VAL A 40 2.05 3.68 -2.63
CA VAL A 40 1.91 3.19 -1.25
C VAL A 40 0.43 3.01 -0.86
N ILE A 41 -0.44 3.94 -1.23
CA ILE A 41 -1.88 3.84 -0.95
C ILE A 41 -2.47 2.61 -1.65
N PHE A 42 -2.25 2.43 -2.94
CA PHE A 42 -2.77 1.28 -3.68
C PHE A 42 -2.15 -0.04 -3.22
N PHE A 43 -0.88 -0.05 -2.87
CA PHE A 43 -0.22 -1.21 -2.27
C PHE A 43 -0.87 -1.59 -0.94
N GLY A 44 -1.10 -0.61 -0.05
CA GLY A 44 -1.78 -0.83 1.23
C GLY A 44 -3.22 -1.33 1.05
N MET A 45 -3.96 -0.78 0.08
CA MET A 45 -5.31 -1.24 -0.25
C MET A 45 -5.29 -2.69 -0.77
N THR A 46 -4.33 -3.04 -1.62
CA THR A 46 -4.17 -4.41 -2.13
C THR A 46 -3.91 -5.41 -0.99
N ILE A 47 -2.99 -5.09 -0.07
CA ILE A 47 -2.70 -5.93 1.10
C ILE A 47 -3.92 -6.02 2.02
N SER A 48 -4.61 -4.90 2.27
CA SER A 48 -5.82 -4.88 3.09
C SER A 48 -6.92 -5.80 2.55
N CYS A 49 -7.07 -5.87 1.23
CA CYS A 49 -8.01 -6.77 0.59
C CYS A 49 -7.64 -8.25 0.74
N LEU A 50 -6.36 -8.56 0.90
CA LEU A 50 -5.88 -9.94 1.03
C LEU A 50 -6.09 -10.48 2.45
N VAL A 51 -6.13 -9.62 3.46
CA VAL A 51 -6.26 -10.02 4.87
C VAL A 51 -7.73 -10.01 5.28
N ARG A 52 -8.26 -11.19 5.57
CA ARG A 52 -9.67 -11.40 5.92
C ARG A 52 -10.03 -10.98 7.36
N TYR A 53 -9.08 -11.07 8.30
CA TYR A 53 -9.30 -10.79 9.71
C TYR A 53 -8.55 -9.54 10.15
N ARG A 54 -9.24 -8.61 10.79
CA ARG A 54 -8.67 -7.32 11.26
C ARG A 54 -7.51 -7.51 12.23
N GLU A 55 -7.57 -8.52 13.07
CA GLU A 55 -6.54 -8.86 14.05
C GLU A 55 -5.22 -9.29 13.38
N ASN A 56 -5.31 -10.02 12.29
CA ASN A 56 -4.14 -10.48 11.54
C ASN A 56 -3.43 -9.34 10.80
N VAL A 57 -4.10 -8.22 10.51
CA VAL A 57 -3.48 -7.05 9.88
C VAL A 57 -2.39 -6.47 10.75
N MET A 58 -2.64 -6.33 12.05
CA MET A 58 -1.66 -5.82 13.02
C MET A 58 -0.40 -6.69 13.08
N LEU A 59 -0.59 -8.00 13.18
CA LEU A 59 0.52 -8.96 13.18
C LEU A 59 1.31 -8.90 11.88
N LEU A 60 0.61 -8.88 10.75
CA LEU A 60 1.23 -8.81 9.43
C LEU A 60 2.07 -7.53 9.29
N VAL A 61 1.54 -6.37 9.69
CA VAL A 61 2.26 -5.09 9.61
C VAL A 61 3.51 -5.12 10.49
N VAL A 62 3.41 -5.58 11.74
CA VAL A 62 4.53 -5.64 12.68
C VAL A 62 5.62 -6.59 12.17
N PHE A 63 5.26 -7.81 11.77
CA PHE A 63 6.24 -8.79 11.26
C PHE A 63 6.86 -8.39 9.93
N THR A 64 6.12 -7.69 9.07
CA THR A 64 6.60 -7.30 7.74
C THR A 64 7.39 -5.99 7.77
N SER A 65 7.20 -5.14 8.78
CA SER A 65 7.86 -3.83 8.86
C SER A 65 9.37 -3.94 8.94
N ILE A 66 9.91 -4.88 9.72
CA ILE A 66 11.36 -5.08 9.88
C ILE A 66 12.01 -5.57 8.58
N PRO A 67 11.56 -6.66 7.93
CA PRO A 67 12.07 -7.05 6.62
C PRO A 67 11.95 -5.96 5.56
N PHE A 68 10.85 -5.20 5.56
CA PHE A 68 10.65 -4.11 4.61
C PHE A 68 11.67 -3.00 4.82
N LEU A 69 11.97 -2.64 6.06
CA LEU A 69 12.99 -1.65 6.38
C LEU A 69 14.36 -2.04 5.79
N PHE A 70 14.77 -3.30 5.91
CA PHE A 70 16.02 -3.79 5.33
C PHE A 70 15.98 -3.82 3.80
N LEU A 71 14.86 -4.22 3.20
CA LEU A 71 14.68 -4.32 1.76
C LEU A 71 14.60 -2.95 1.06
N THR A 72 14.19 -1.88 1.75
CA THR A 72 14.17 -0.52 1.17
C THR A 72 15.54 0.04 0.88
N GLY A 73 16.60 -0.53 1.48
CA GLY A 73 17.95 -0.02 1.34
C GLY A 73 18.26 1.21 2.21
N ALA A 74 17.37 1.57 3.14
CA ALA A 74 17.57 2.66 4.08
C ALA A 74 18.63 2.32 5.13
N SER A 75 18.61 1.09 5.63
CA SER A 75 19.53 0.60 6.67
C SER A 75 20.73 -0.17 6.12
N TRP A 76 20.62 -0.69 4.90
CA TRP A 76 21.62 -1.55 4.29
C TRP A 76 21.77 -1.25 2.80
N PRO A 77 22.99 -1.10 2.26
CA PRO A 77 23.17 -0.82 0.84
C PRO A 77 22.63 -1.97 -0.01
N GLN A 78 21.89 -1.63 -1.05
CA GLN A 78 21.22 -2.60 -1.91
C GLN A 78 22.18 -3.54 -2.66
N SER A 79 23.42 -3.11 -2.86
CA SER A 79 24.48 -3.94 -3.45
C SER A 79 24.82 -5.19 -2.63
N SER A 80 24.51 -5.16 -1.33
CA SER A 80 24.77 -6.27 -0.40
C SER A 80 23.58 -7.22 -0.24
N ILE A 81 22.46 -6.95 -0.91
CA ILE A 81 21.25 -7.81 -0.85
C ILE A 81 21.42 -8.95 -1.85
N PRO A 82 21.25 -10.23 -1.42
CA PRO A 82 21.27 -11.38 -2.33
C PRO A 82 20.25 -11.22 -3.46
N GLY A 83 20.59 -11.65 -4.68
CA GLY A 83 19.81 -11.38 -5.90
C GLY A 83 18.34 -11.82 -5.83
N GLY A 84 18.01 -12.89 -5.11
CA GLY A 84 16.62 -13.32 -4.91
C GLY A 84 15.79 -12.30 -4.12
N TRP A 85 16.33 -11.71 -3.07
CA TRP A 85 15.68 -10.69 -2.24
C TRP A 85 15.59 -9.34 -2.95
N GLN A 86 16.50 -9.08 -3.89
CA GLN A 86 16.48 -7.89 -4.71
C GLN A 86 15.23 -7.83 -5.60
N GLY A 87 14.79 -8.98 -6.15
CA GLY A 87 13.53 -9.07 -6.89
C GLY A 87 12.31 -8.75 -6.00
N VAL A 88 12.30 -9.21 -4.73
CA VAL A 88 11.25 -8.91 -3.77
C VAL A 88 11.25 -7.42 -3.40
N SER A 89 12.43 -6.80 -3.27
CA SER A 89 12.54 -5.38 -2.95
C SER A 89 11.93 -4.48 -4.04
N TRP A 90 11.97 -4.91 -5.29
CA TRP A 90 11.34 -4.18 -6.40
C TRP A 90 9.81 -4.17 -6.36
N LEU A 91 9.21 -5.11 -5.65
CA LEU A 91 7.76 -5.13 -5.43
C LEU A 91 7.31 -4.07 -4.41
N ILE A 92 8.22 -3.59 -3.57
CA ILE A 92 7.91 -2.65 -2.49
C ILE A 92 8.09 -1.21 -3.00
N PRO A 93 7.04 -0.37 -3.01
CA PRO A 93 7.14 1.01 -3.49
C PRO A 93 8.14 1.84 -2.69
N SER A 94 8.32 1.54 -1.40
CA SER A 94 9.28 2.23 -0.54
C SER A 94 10.73 2.12 -1.02
N THR A 95 11.09 1.06 -1.74
CA THR A 95 12.46 0.87 -2.29
C THR A 95 12.82 1.98 -3.28
N PHE A 96 11.94 2.28 -4.22
CA PHE A 96 12.17 3.34 -5.21
C PHE A 96 11.96 4.72 -4.59
N GLY A 97 11.00 4.87 -3.69
CA GLY A 97 10.74 6.12 -2.99
C GLY A 97 11.94 6.57 -2.13
N VAL A 98 12.48 5.67 -1.31
CA VAL A 98 13.64 5.96 -0.45
C VAL A 98 14.88 6.22 -1.29
N ARG A 99 15.12 5.44 -2.34
CA ARG A 99 16.26 5.64 -3.23
C ARG A 99 16.19 6.99 -3.94
N GLY A 100 15.04 7.35 -4.51
CA GLY A 100 14.83 8.64 -5.14
C GLY A 100 14.98 9.80 -4.15
N TYR A 101 14.39 9.67 -2.96
CA TYR A 101 14.51 10.66 -1.90
C TYR A 101 15.96 10.90 -1.47
N LEU A 102 16.73 9.83 -1.20
CA LEU A 102 18.12 9.95 -0.81
C LEU A 102 18.99 10.61 -1.90
N ARG A 103 18.76 10.29 -3.17
CA ARG A 103 19.47 10.93 -4.28
C ARG A 103 19.19 12.43 -4.35
N ILE A 104 17.93 12.82 -4.25
CA ILE A 104 17.54 14.23 -4.29
C ILE A 104 18.02 14.96 -3.04
N ALA A 105 17.74 14.43 -1.84
CA ALA A 105 18.01 15.09 -0.58
C ALA A 105 19.50 15.18 -0.23
N SER A 106 20.24 14.08 -0.45
CA SER A 106 21.65 13.96 -0.01
C SER A 106 22.64 14.31 -1.13
N MET A 107 22.32 14.00 -2.38
CA MET A 107 23.22 14.21 -3.53
C MET A 107 22.87 15.44 -4.37
N GLY A 108 21.76 16.13 -4.06
CA GLY A 108 21.30 17.28 -4.83
C GLY A 108 20.92 16.94 -6.28
N ALA A 109 20.54 15.67 -6.53
CA ALA A 109 20.13 15.23 -7.85
C ALA A 109 18.85 15.95 -8.30
N THR A 110 18.76 16.25 -9.58
CA THR A 110 17.56 16.84 -10.18
C THR A 110 16.53 15.73 -10.50
N ILE A 111 15.28 16.14 -10.72
CA ILE A 111 14.20 15.20 -11.08
C ILE A 111 14.56 14.35 -12.32
N ASN A 112 15.36 14.90 -13.24
CA ASN A 112 15.80 14.20 -14.43
C ASN A 112 16.74 13.02 -14.11
N ASP A 113 17.54 13.13 -13.05
CA ASP A 113 18.48 12.08 -12.64
C ASP A 113 17.77 10.92 -11.92
N VAL A 114 16.61 11.19 -11.33
CA VAL A 114 15.75 10.20 -10.65
C VAL A 114 14.54 9.78 -11.49
N LEU A 115 14.54 10.12 -12.76
CA LEU A 115 13.47 9.74 -13.69
C LEU A 115 13.20 8.22 -13.73
N PRO A 116 14.21 7.33 -13.68
CA PRO A 116 13.95 5.88 -13.65
C PRO A 116 13.17 5.45 -12.39
N GLU A 117 13.46 6.02 -11.23
CA GLU A 117 12.75 5.76 -9.98
C GLU A 117 11.31 6.27 -10.04
N VAL A 118 11.11 7.47 -10.57
CA VAL A 118 9.77 8.06 -10.76
C VAL A 118 8.93 7.23 -11.73
N ARG A 119 9.51 6.78 -12.85
CA ARG A 119 8.82 5.89 -13.80
C ARG A 119 8.46 4.56 -13.16
N ALA A 120 9.37 3.96 -12.39
CA ALA A 120 9.09 2.73 -11.67
C ALA A 120 7.92 2.89 -10.69
N LEU A 121 7.86 4.00 -9.96
CA LEU A 121 6.75 4.32 -9.05
C LEU A 121 5.41 4.49 -9.79
N TRP A 122 5.39 5.14 -10.95
CA TRP A 122 4.19 5.27 -11.76
C TRP A 122 3.70 3.91 -12.28
N ILE A 123 4.62 3.06 -12.75
CA ILE A 123 4.29 1.69 -13.19
C ILE A 123 3.72 0.90 -12.01
N GLN A 124 4.36 0.94 -10.84
CA GLN A 124 3.87 0.27 -9.64
C GLN A 124 2.49 0.78 -9.21
N ALA A 125 2.29 2.11 -9.18
CA ALA A 125 1.00 2.70 -8.84
C ALA A 125 -0.11 2.19 -9.76
N THR A 126 0.15 2.12 -11.07
CA THR A 126 -0.80 1.62 -12.06
C THR A 126 -1.09 0.12 -11.86
N VAL A 127 -0.06 -0.69 -11.65
CA VAL A 127 -0.20 -2.14 -11.41
C VAL A 127 -1.02 -2.39 -10.15
N TYR A 128 -0.71 -1.71 -9.04
CA TYR A 128 -1.45 -1.87 -7.79
C TYR A 128 -2.88 -1.35 -7.88
N PHE A 129 -3.10 -0.26 -8.62
CA PHE A 129 -4.45 0.22 -8.89
C PHE A 129 -5.31 -0.83 -9.59
N VAL A 130 -4.79 -1.40 -10.69
CA VAL A 130 -5.50 -2.46 -11.45
C VAL A 130 -5.74 -3.68 -10.56
N THR A 131 -4.72 -4.12 -9.81
CA THR A 131 -4.83 -5.26 -8.89
C THR A 131 -5.88 -5.01 -7.81
N THR A 132 -5.89 -3.83 -7.21
CA THR A 132 -6.89 -3.43 -6.20
C THR A 132 -8.30 -3.45 -6.80
N CYS A 133 -8.51 -2.88 -7.98
CA CYS A 133 -9.81 -2.89 -8.65
C CYS A 133 -10.29 -4.32 -8.92
N PHE A 134 -9.40 -5.21 -9.37
CA PHE A 134 -9.73 -6.60 -9.66
C PHE A 134 -10.10 -7.37 -8.39
N VAL A 135 -9.31 -7.28 -7.35
CA VAL A 135 -9.53 -7.95 -6.07
C VAL A 135 -10.81 -7.43 -5.40
N TYR A 136 -11.03 -6.12 -5.43
CA TYR A 136 -12.23 -5.51 -4.85
C TYR A 136 -13.50 -5.97 -5.56
N ARG A 137 -13.47 -6.03 -6.90
CA ARG A 137 -14.59 -6.57 -7.68
C ARG A 137 -14.88 -8.03 -7.35
N PHE A 138 -13.85 -8.84 -7.19
CA PHE A 138 -13.98 -10.25 -6.82
C PHE A 138 -14.56 -10.42 -5.42
N GLN A 139 -14.14 -9.61 -4.45
CA GLN A 139 -14.68 -9.62 -3.09
C GLN A 139 -16.15 -9.23 -3.04
N ILE A 140 -16.58 -8.21 -3.79
CA ILE A 140 -17.99 -7.79 -3.85
C ILE A 140 -18.86 -8.92 -4.40
N ILE A 141 -18.41 -9.59 -5.45
CA ILE A 141 -19.16 -10.71 -6.06
C ILE A 141 -19.30 -11.86 -5.04
N ASN A 142 -18.24 -12.21 -4.33
CA ASN A 142 -18.28 -13.26 -3.32
C ASN A 142 -19.13 -12.89 -2.10
N ALA A 143 -19.04 -11.65 -1.62
CA ALA A 143 -19.86 -11.16 -0.52
C ALA A 143 -21.36 -11.19 -0.86
N ARG A 144 -21.74 -10.83 -2.10
CA ARG A 144 -23.12 -10.93 -2.57
C ARG A 144 -23.61 -12.37 -2.60
N LYS A 145 -22.79 -13.33 -3.07
CA LYS A 145 -23.16 -14.75 -3.09
C LYS A 145 -23.43 -15.27 -1.68
N HIS A 146 -22.59 -14.94 -0.71
CA HIS A 146 -22.78 -15.35 0.69
C HIS A 146 -24.04 -14.72 1.31
N ALA A 147 -24.31 -13.43 1.03
CA ALA A 147 -25.52 -12.77 1.52
C ALA A 147 -26.79 -13.44 0.97
N ILE A 148 -26.85 -13.69 -0.33
CA ILE A 148 -28.00 -14.35 -0.97
C ILE A 148 -28.21 -15.75 -0.40
N SER A 149 -27.17 -16.55 -0.25
CA SER A 149 -27.24 -17.88 0.33
C SER A 149 -27.77 -17.86 1.78
N HIS A 150 -27.35 -16.87 2.56
CA HIS A 150 -27.82 -16.70 3.95
C HIS A 150 -29.31 -16.31 3.99
N TYR A 151 -29.77 -15.43 3.11
CA TYR A 151 -31.16 -15.07 2.99
C TYR A 151 -32.02 -16.27 2.57
N GLN A 152 -31.57 -17.09 1.63
CA GLN A 152 -32.28 -18.30 1.22
C GLN A 152 -32.41 -19.29 2.36
N MET A 153 -31.34 -19.55 3.11
CA MET A 153 -31.40 -20.44 4.28
C MET A 153 -32.39 -19.96 5.35
N ILE A 154 -32.47 -18.66 5.61
CA ILE A 154 -33.43 -18.10 6.56
C ILE A 154 -34.86 -18.29 6.06
N GLN A 155 -35.12 -18.00 4.79
CA GLN A 155 -36.44 -18.18 4.17
C GLN A 155 -36.91 -19.65 4.21
N ASP A 156 -36.00 -20.59 3.92
CA ASP A 156 -36.32 -22.03 3.97
C ASP A 156 -36.62 -22.50 5.41
N ARG A 157 -35.88 -21.99 6.39
CA ARG A 157 -36.16 -22.27 7.81
C ARG A 157 -37.52 -21.71 8.24
N ILE A 158 -37.90 -20.52 7.79
CA ILE A 158 -39.20 -19.92 8.09
C ILE A 158 -40.33 -20.70 7.43
N LYS A 159 -40.17 -21.16 6.18
CA LYS A 159 -41.15 -22.01 5.49
C LYS A 159 -41.35 -23.37 6.23
N THR A 160 -40.24 -24.05 6.58
CA THR A 160 -40.28 -25.29 7.30
C THR A 160 -40.90 -25.15 8.70
N ALA A 161 -40.67 -24.02 9.38
CA ALA A 161 -41.27 -23.74 10.68
C ALA A 161 -42.78 -23.44 10.57
N ARG A 162 -43.26 -22.84 9.46
CA ARG A 162 -44.67 -22.62 9.18
C ARG A 162 -45.39 -23.91 8.85
N GLU A 163 -44.77 -24.81 8.11
CA GLU A 163 -45.34 -26.15 7.77
C GLU A 163 -45.41 -27.08 8.98
N LYS A 164 -44.48 -26.96 9.96
CA LYS A 164 -44.47 -27.73 11.19
C LYS A 164 -45.42 -27.21 12.27
N LYS A 165 -45.99 -26.03 12.12
CA LYS A 165 -47.03 -25.52 13.04
C LYS A 165 -48.38 -26.12 12.60
N PRO A 166 -48.91 -27.19 13.28
CA PRO A 166 -50.14 -27.80 12.89
C PRO A 166 -51.27 -26.72 12.97
N ALA A 167 -52.16 -26.80 12.01
CA ALA A 167 -53.46 -26.11 12.07
C ALA A 167 -54.24 -26.77 13.23
N GLY A 168 -54.07 -26.22 14.42
CA GLY A 168 -54.71 -26.74 15.62
C GLY A 168 -54.69 -25.64 16.68
N GLU A 169 -55.65 -24.80 16.57
CA GLU A 169 -56.56 -24.22 17.55
C GLU A 169 -57.33 -23.05 16.90
#